data_3fc912ebc1121809952b541fcdaa4f78
#
_entry.id   3fc912ebc1121809952b541fcdaa4f78
#
_cell.length_a   1.000
_cell.length_b   1.000
_cell.length_c   1.000
_cell.angle_alpha   90.00
_cell.angle_beta   90.00
_cell.angle_gamma   90.00
#
_symmetry.space_group_name_H-M   'P 1'
#
loop_
_entity.id
_entity.type
_entity.pdbx_description
1 polymer ?
#
loop_
_entity_poly.entity_id
_entity_poly.type
_entity_poly.pdbx_seq_one_letter_code
_entity_poly.pdbx_strand_id
1 'polypeptide(L)'
;MNKKLKLVLIILLILLVVYAGGFFIWTQKTFKPTAQLNQLVDVKNEVQHKDGMYIFKPKNMEPKDGVIFYPGAKVEPTAYSYWAKKVADAGYLVVIPEMPLKLALLGKNKAEEAMKADPDIKEWYIAGHSLGGSAASAYALKHPHKIKGMIFLGSYTTEGSNLSKAHFPLLSIYGERDGLTTKAKINGNKSFNPADTTYYEIKGGNNAQFGMYGPQAGDKKARISNKKQQDQVIKEILFWLNKENQH
;
A
#
# COMPACT_ATOMS: atom_id res chain seq x y z
N MET A 1 37.36 21.14 -24.82
CA MET A 1 35.97 20.73 -25.16
C MET A 1 35.44 21.68 -26.22
N ASN A 2 34.95 21.18 -27.34
CA ASN A 2 34.43 21.97 -28.46
C ASN A 2 33.21 22.82 -28.02
N LYS A 3 33.10 24.07 -28.49
CA LYS A 3 32.01 24.99 -28.17
C LYS A 3 30.62 24.39 -28.46
N LYS A 4 30.48 23.63 -29.56
CA LYS A 4 29.25 22.94 -29.93
C LYS A 4 28.88 21.88 -28.87
N LEU A 5 29.86 21.11 -28.38
CA LEU A 5 29.66 20.09 -27.36
C LEU A 5 29.25 20.71 -26.02
N LYS A 6 29.88 21.86 -25.63
CA LYS A 6 29.44 22.61 -24.44
C LYS A 6 28.00 23.05 -24.54
N LEU A 7 27.60 23.61 -25.69
CA LEU A 7 26.21 24.08 -25.90
C LEU A 7 25.22 22.89 -25.78
N VAL A 8 25.52 21.76 -26.41
CA VAL A 8 24.67 20.55 -26.32
C VAL A 8 24.52 20.07 -24.87
N LEU A 9 25.63 20.00 -24.10
CA LEU A 9 25.59 19.61 -22.69
C LEU A 9 24.77 20.58 -21.83
N ILE A 10 24.86 21.89 -22.08
CA ILE A 10 24.05 22.91 -21.39
C ILE A 10 22.56 22.72 -21.70
N ILE A 11 22.19 22.49 -22.95
CA ILE A 11 20.81 22.24 -23.36
C ILE A 11 20.27 20.98 -22.69
N LEU A 12 21.04 19.88 -22.69
CA LEU A 12 20.65 18.64 -22.03
C LEU A 12 20.47 18.82 -20.52
N LEU A 13 21.34 19.58 -19.87
CA LEU A 13 21.22 19.91 -18.45
C LEU A 13 19.95 20.71 -18.16
N ILE A 14 19.65 21.73 -18.98
CA ILE A 14 18.41 22.53 -18.84
C ILE A 14 17.18 21.63 -19.00
N LEU A 15 17.15 20.75 -20.02
CA LEU A 15 16.04 19.82 -20.23
C LEU A 15 15.89 18.87 -19.05
N LEU A 16 16.98 18.37 -18.50
CA LEU A 16 16.96 17.52 -17.31
C LEU A 16 16.39 18.24 -16.10
N VAL A 17 16.80 19.49 -15.86
CA VAL A 17 16.29 20.31 -14.74
C VAL A 17 14.80 20.60 -14.90
N VAL A 18 14.35 20.96 -16.11
CA VAL A 18 12.93 21.20 -16.41
C VAL A 18 12.10 19.93 -16.20
N TYR A 19 12.60 18.77 -16.68
CA TYR A 19 11.94 17.48 -16.49
C TYR A 19 11.89 17.10 -15.01
N ALA A 20 12.99 17.23 -14.29
CA ALA A 20 13.05 16.91 -12.84
C ALA A 20 12.12 17.84 -12.03
N GLY A 21 12.09 19.16 -12.36
CA GLY A 21 11.17 20.11 -11.73
C GLY A 21 9.72 19.78 -12.02
N GLY A 22 9.38 19.49 -13.26
CA GLY A 22 8.02 19.05 -13.65
C GLY A 22 7.60 17.76 -12.96
N PHE A 23 8.50 16.78 -12.90
CA PHE A 23 8.27 15.53 -12.17
C PHE A 23 8.03 15.78 -10.67
N PHE A 24 8.88 16.61 -10.04
CA PHE A 24 8.70 16.99 -8.63
C PHE A 24 7.35 17.63 -8.38
N ILE A 25 6.95 18.64 -9.19
CA ILE A 25 5.64 19.29 -9.08
C ILE A 25 4.50 18.29 -9.27
N TRP A 26 4.64 17.34 -10.20
CA TRP A 26 3.64 16.29 -10.42
C TRP A 26 3.48 15.39 -9.19
N THR A 27 4.57 15.05 -8.50
CA THR A 27 4.49 14.22 -7.28
C THR A 27 3.81 14.96 -6.12
N GLN A 28 3.82 16.30 -6.08
CA GLN A 28 3.17 17.08 -5.02
C GLN A 28 1.64 17.17 -5.19
N LYS A 29 1.09 16.82 -6.37
CA LYS A 29 -0.36 16.70 -6.57
C LYS A 29 -0.85 15.36 -6.03
N THR A 30 -1.13 15.31 -4.72
CA THR A 30 -1.49 14.09 -4.00
C THR A 30 -3.00 13.87 -3.91
N PHE A 31 -3.41 12.62 -3.70
CA PHE A 31 -4.77 12.25 -3.36
C PHE A 31 -4.94 12.34 -1.84
N LYS A 32 -5.68 13.36 -1.39
CA LYS A 32 -5.91 13.67 0.02
C LYS A 32 -7.12 12.92 0.59
N PRO A 33 -7.17 12.70 1.91
CA PRO A 33 -8.36 12.16 2.58
C PRO A 33 -9.61 12.96 2.27
N THR A 34 -10.73 12.28 2.11
CA THR A 34 -12.05 12.93 1.93
C THR A 34 -12.62 13.41 3.27
N ALA A 35 -13.55 14.37 3.21
CA ALA A 35 -14.29 14.81 4.40
C ALA A 35 -15.04 13.67 5.10
N GLN A 36 -15.50 12.66 4.35
CA GLN A 36 -16.13 11.47 4.93
C GLN A 36 -15.19 10.70 5.86
N LEU A 37 -13.90 10.60 5.54
CA LEU A 37 -12.93 9.95 6.44
C LEU A 37 -12.87 10.64 7.79
N ASN A 38 -12.82 11.97 7.81
CA ASN A 38 -12.73 12.76 9.04
C ASN A 38 -13.95 12.61 9.98
N GLN A 39 -15.07 12.13 9.44
CA GLN A 39 -16.26 11.77 10.24
C GLN A 39 -16.16 10.37 10.87
N LEU A 40 -15.27 9.53 10.35
CA LEU A 40 -15.13 8.12 10.77
C LEU A 40 -13.91 7.89 11.67
N VAL A 41 -12.87 8.71 11.52
CA VAL A 41 -11.62 8.59 12.27
C VAL A 41 -11.10 9.99 12.59
N ASP A 42 -10.80 10.24 13.84
CA ASP A 42 -10.07 11.44 14.28
C ASP A 42 -8.57 11.21 14.09
N VAL A 43 -8.10 11.39 12.85
CA VAL A 43 -6.69 11.14 12.48
C VAL A 43 -5.75 11.95 13.36
N LYS A 44 -6.13 13.17 13.76
CA LYS A 44 -5.27 14.07 14.55
C LYS A 44 -5.01 13.54 15.96
N ASN A 45 -6.02 12.93 16.59
CA ASN A 45 -5.92 12.48 17.97
C ASN A 45 -5.75 10.95 18.12
N GLU A 46 -6.08 10.18 17.10
CA GLU A 46 -6.06 8.71 17.16
C GLU A 46 -4.90 8.07 16.39
N VAL A 47 -4.13 8.84 15.63
CA VAL A 47 -3.02 8.34 14.81
C VAL A 47 -1.72 9.04 15.21
N GLN A 48 -0.74 8.27 15.65
CA GLN A 48 0.59 8.81 15.94
C GLN A 48 1.34 9.03 14.63
N HIS A 49 1.90 10.23 14.44
CA HIS A 49 2.84 10.51 13.34
C HIS A 49 4.23 10.74 13.93
N LYS A 50 5.16 9.85 13.63
CA LYS A 50 6.52 9.89 14.13
C LYS A 50 7.50 9.34 13.09
N ASP A 51 8.62 10.00 12.89
CA ASP A 51 9.73 9.59 12.01
C ASP A 51 9.26 9.24 10.58
N GLY A 52 8.30 10.02 10.05
CA GLY A 52 7.72 9.80 8.72
C GLY A 52 6.84 8.54 8.63
N MET A 53 6.28 8.09 9.73
CA MET A 53 5.38 6.94 9.82
C MET A 53 4.07 7.32 10.50
N TYR A 54 2.95 6.89 9.94
CA TYR A 54 1.63 6.92 10.57
C TYR A 54 1.40 5.59 11.27
N ILE A 55 1.25 5.64 12.59
CA ILE A 55 1.23 4.47 13.47
C ILE A 55 -0.14 4.38 14.13
N PHE A 56 -0.80 3.25 13.96
CA PHE A 56 -2.11 2.92 14.53
C PHE A 56 -1.90 1.80 15.55
N LYS A 57 -2.10 2.10 16.82
CA LYS A 57 -1.95 1.14 17.93
C LYS A 57 -3.31 0.72 18.48
N PRO A 58 -3.45 -0.52 18.98
CA PRO A 58 -4.62 -0.90 19.76
C PRO A 58 -4.73 -0.04 21.03
N LYS A 59 -5.97 0.22 21.48
CA LYS A 59 -6.19 1.09 22.66
C LYS A 59 -5.97 0.37 23.99
N ASN A 60 -6.29 -0.93 24.06
CA ASN A 60 -6.43 -1.64 25.34
C ASN A 60 -5.56 -2.89 25.45
N MET A 61 -4.61 -3.08 24.56
CA MET A 61 -3.70 -4.23 24.56
C MET A 61 -2.39 -3.88 23.85
N GLU A 62 -1.32 -4.58 24.19
CA GLU A 62 -0.08 -4.52 23.43
C GLU A 62 -0.21 -5.39 22.16
N PRO A 63 0.16 -4.85 20.99
CA PRO A 63 0.10 -5.60 19.74
C PRO A 63 1.19 -6.69 19.73
N LYS A 64 0.82 -7.90 19.31
CA LYS A 64 1.78 -8.99 19.11
C LYS A 64 2.37 -9.00 17.72
N ASP A 65 1.53 -8.68 16.72
CA ASP A 65 1.84 -8.70 15.30
C ASP A 65 1.64 -7.33 14.68
N GLY A 66 2.38 -7.05 13.61
CA GLY A 66 2.31 -5.80 12.89
C GLY A 66 1.97 -5.96 11.40
N VAL A 67 1.33 -4.94 10.86
CA VAL A 67 1.04 -4.81 9.42
C VAL A 67 1.70 -3.53 8.91
N ILE A 68 2.70 -3.66 8.04
CA ILE A 68 3.32 -2.53 7.34
C ILE A 68 2.59 -2.34 6.02
N PHE A 69 2.04 -1.15 5.78
CA PHE A 69 1.25 -0.89 4.58
C PHE A 69 1.88 0.16 3.67
N TYR A 70 2.09 -0.18 2.42
CA TYR A 70 2.62 0.70 1.39
C TYR A 70 1.49 1.38 0.60
N PRO A 71 1.37 2.71 0.67
CA PRO A 71 0.33 3.47 -0.02
C PRO A 71 0.40 3.33 -1.54
N GLY A 72 -0.73 3.53 -2.21
CA GLY A 72 -0.80 3.71 -3.66
C GLY A 72 -0.06 4.98 -4.11
N ALA A 73 0.24 5.06 -5.41
CA ALA A 73 0.96 6.19 -5.97
C ALA A 73 0.26 7.52 -5.67
N LYS A 74 0.98 8.45 -5.03
CA LYS A 74 0.53 9.79 -4.68
C LYS A 74 -0.68 9.85 -3.74
N VAL A 75 -1.05 8.74 -3.09
CA VAL A 75 -2.09 8.72 -2.07
C VAL A 75 -1.48 9.07 -0.72
N GLU A 76 -2.07 10.02 -0.01
CA GLU A 76 -1.64 10.37 1.34
C GLU A 76 -1.88 9.20 2.29
N PRO A 77 -0.91 8.86 3.17
CA PRO A 77 -1.04 7.73 4.11
C PRO A 77 -2.33 7.78 4.94
N THR A 78 -2.73 8.96 5.36
CA THR A 78 -3.94 9.17 6.15
C THR A 78 -5.24 8.80 5.43
N ALA A 79 -5.24 8.69 4.10
CA ALA A 79 -6.41 8.23 3.35
C ALA A 79 -6.79 6.76 3.63
N TYR A 80 -5.93 6.00 4.28
CA TYR A 80 -6.13 4.60 4.67
C TYR A 80 -6.53 4.44 6.15
N SER A 81 -6.67 5.54 6.89
CA SER A 81 -6.86 5.52 8.35
C SER A 81 -8.09 4.72 8.80
N TYR A 82 -9.15 4.65 8.00
CA TYR A 82 -10.37 3.95 8.44
C TYR A 82 -10.15 2.44 8.62
N TRP A 83 -9.66 1.75 7.60
CA TRP A 83 -9.39 0.32 7.76
C TRP A 83 -8.17 0.07 8.66
N ALA A 84 -7.12 0.91 8.59
CA ALA A 84 -5.94 0.75 9.42
C ALA A 84 -6.28 0.84 10.92
N LYS A 85 -7.11 1.83 11.30
CA LYS A 85 -7.58 1.97 12.67
C LYS A 85 -8.40 0.77 13.14
N LYS A 86 -9.29 0.24 12.28
CA LYS A 86 -10.11 -0.93 12.61
C LYS A 86 -9.29 -2.20 12.77
N VAL A 87 -8.25 -2.39 11.97
CA VAL A 87 -7.29 -3.50 12.11
C VAL A 87 -6.47 -3.32 13.39
N ALA A 88 -6.06 -2.08 13.71
CA ALA A 88 -5.37 -1.80 14.95
C ALA A 88 -6.26 -2.05 16.18
N ASP A 89 -7.53 -1.63 16.16
CA ASP A 89 -8.48 -1.88 17.25
C ASP A 89 -8.71 -3.40 17.51
N ALA A 90 -8.43 -4.24 16.53
CA ALA A 90 -8.49 -5.70 16.64
C ALA A 90 -7.19 -6.34 17.19
N GLY A 91 -6.18 -5.54 17.58
CA GLY A 91 -4.98 -6.02 18.27
C GLY A 91 -3.69 -6.02 17.44
N TYR A 92 -3.69 -5.45 16.24
CA TYR A 92 -2.51 -5.37 15.39
C TYR A 92 -1.85 -3.98 15.47
N LEU A 93 -0.53 -3.92 15.35
CA LEU A 93 0.15 -2.66 15.04
C LEU A 93 0.05 -2.40 13.54
N VAL A 94 -0.53 -1.28 13.12
CA VAL A 94 -0.53 -0.91 11.69
C VAL A 94 0.39 0.29 11.48
N VAL A 95 1.37 0.16 10.58
CA VAL A 95 2.33 1.20 10.25
C VAL A 95 2.23 1.54 8.77
N ILE A 96 2.00 2.81 8.45
CA ILE A 96 1.95 3.32 7.08
C ILE A 96 3.08 4.34 6.90
N PRO A 97 4.23 3.95 6.32
CA PRO A 97 5.34 4.87 6.12
C PRO A 97 5.05 5.90 5.01
N GLU A 98 5.57 7.10 5.18
CA GLU A 98 5.64 8.09 4.11
C GLU A 98 6.66 7.64 3.06
N MET A 99 6.24 7.68 1.80
CA MET A 99 7.10 7.27 0.70
C MET A 99 7.80 8.47 0.05
N PRO A 100 9.10 8.34 -0.31
CA PRO A 100 9.80 9.38 -1.03
C PRO A 100 9.02 9.79 -2.28
N LEU A 101 8.85 11.09 -2.49
CA LEU A 101 8.05 11.66 -3.59
C LEU A 101 6.63 11.06 -3.71
N LYS A 102 6.08 10.53 -2.61
CA LYS A 102 4.78 9.84 -2.56
C LYS A 102 4.68 8.62 -3.51
N LEU A 103 5.81 7.98 -3.79
CA LEU A 103 5.94 6.82 -4.67
C LEU A 103 6.61 5.65 -3.92
N ALA A 104 5.86 4.61 -3.61
CA ALA A 104 6.33 3.46 -2.85
C ALA A 104 7.53 2.74 -3.50
N LEU A 105 7.64 2.77 -4.82
CA LEU A 105 8.79 2.18 -5.54
C LEU A 105 10.13 2.83 -5.17
N LEU A 106 10.13 4.08 -4.70
CA LEU A 106 11.33 4.78 -4.21
C LEU A 106 11.63 4.51 -2.73
N GLY A 107 10.67 3.92 -2.01
CA GLY A 107 10.76 3.61 -0.59
C GLY A 107 10.61 2.12 -0.27
N LYS A 108 11.06 1.20 -1.16
CA LYS A 108 10.84 -0.25 -1.00
C LYS A 108 11.33 -0.79 0.34
N ASN A 109 12.38 -0.21 0.92
CA ASN A 109 12.97 -0.66 2.19
C ASN A 109 12.39 0.03 3.43
N LYS A 110 11.34 0.86 3.30
CA LYS A 110 10.70 1.52 4.45
C LYS A 110 10.14 0.54 5.50
N ALA A 111 9.88 -0.71 5.11
CA ALA A 111 9.52 -1.77 6.05
C ALA A 111 10.61 -2.02 7.12
N GLU A 112 11.89 -1.92 6.76
CA GLU A 112 13.00 -2.07 7.72
C GLU A 112 12.98 -0.99 8.81
N GLU A 113 12.62 0.24 8.43
CA GLU A 113 12.52 1.35 9.37
C GLU A 113 11.36 1.12 10.34
N ALA A 114 10.20 0.66 9.84
CA ALA A 114 9.04 0.33 10.66
C ALA A 114 9.34 -0.82 11.63
N MET A 115 9.97 -1.90 11.17
CA MET A 115 10.35 -3.05 12.02
C MET A 115 11.36 -2.65 13.11
N LYS A 116 12.30 -1.75 12.80
CA LYS A 116 13.28 -1.25 13.77
C LYS A 116 12.66 -0.32 14.81
N ALA A 117 11.62 0.42 14.45
CA ALA A 117 10.96 1.36 15.35
C ALA A 117 10.11 0.67 16.43
N ASP A 118 9.62 -0.55 16.16
CA ASP A 118 8.80 -1.34 17.08
C ASP A 118 9.38 -2.77 17.21
N PRO A 119 10.52 -2.93 17.93
CA PRO A 119 11.26 -4.20 18.02
C PRO A 119 10.53 -5.28 18.84
N ASP A 120 9.52 -4.91 19.61
CA ASP A 120 8.70 -5.83 20.40
C ASP A 120 7.69 -6.61 19.56
N ILE A 121 7.42 -6.17 18.32
CA ILE A 121 6.58 -6.89 17.37
C ILE A 121 7.32 -8.11 16.85
N LYS A 122 6.72 -9.29 17.04
CA LYS A 122 7.35 -10.58 16.72
C LYS A 122 7.15 -10.97 15.26
N GLU A 123 5.95 -10.74 14.74
CA GLU A 123 5.56 -11.17 13.40
C GLU A 123 5.09 -9.98 12.58
N TRP A 124 5.58 -9.88 11.35
CA TRP A 124 5.24 -8.79 10.46
C TRP A 124 4.56 -9.26 9.19
N TYR A 125 3.44 -8.67 8.88
CA TYR A 125 2.80 -8.76 7.58
C TYR A 125 3.15 -7.52 6.76
N ILE A 126 3.36 -7.69 5.45
CA ILE A 126 3.51 -6.56 4.55
C ILE A 126 2.29 -6.44 3.64
N ALA A 127 1.79 -5.24 3.49
CA ALA A 127 0.61 -4.96 2.70
C ALA A 127 0.85 -3.80 1.74
N GLY A 128 0.04 -3.69 0.68
CA GLY A 128 0.13 -2.53 -0.20
C GLY A 128 -1.02 -2.40 -1.17
N HIS A 129 -1.33 -1.13 -1.49
CA HIS A 129 -2.35 -0.76 -2.46
C HIS A 129 -1.74 -0.40 -3.80
N SER A 130 -2.27 -0.98 -4.88
CA SER A 130 -1.86 -0.62 -6.25
C SER A 130 -0.33 -0.64 -6.42
N LEU A 131 0.32 0.48 -6.78
CA LEU A 131 1.78 0.59 -6.87
C LEU A 131 2.49 0.26 -5.55
N GLY A 132 1.85 0.52 -4.41
CA GLY A 132 2.36 0.13 -3.09
C GLY A 132 2.49 -1.37 -2.94
N GLY A 133 1.54 -2.15 -3.46
CA GLY A 133 1.63 -3.61 -3.46
C GLY A 133 2.79 -4.13 -4.32
N SER A 134 3.06 -3.50 -5.47
CA SER A 134 4.24 -3.84 -6.29
C SER A 134 5.55 -3.55 -5.55
N ALA A 135 5.62 -2.46 -4.80
CA ALA A 135 6.80 -2.14 -3.98
C ALA A 135 6.96 -3.11 -2.80
N ALA A 136 5.84 -3.48 -2.15
CA ALA A 136 5.79 -4.49 -1.09
C ALA A 136 6.24 -5.87 -1.60
N SER A 137 5.82 -6.28 -2.82
CA SER A 137 6.30 -7.53 -3.46
C SER A 137 7.81 -7.53 -3.67
N ALA A 138 8.36 -6.40 -4.12
CA ALA A 138 9.80 -6.27 -4.34
C ALA A 138 10.59 -6.33 -3.01
N TYR A 139 10.02 -5.85 -1.91
CA TYR A 139 10.58 -6.02 -0.58
C TYR A 139 10.49 -7.48 -0.13
N ALA A 140 9.31 -8.08 -0.22
CA ALA A 140 9.03 -9.45 0.18
C ALA A 140 9.93 -10.48 -0.54
N LEU A 141 10.17 -10.27 -1.85
CA LEU A 141 11.08 -11.11 -2.63
C LEU A 141 12.52 -11.10 -2.08
N LYS A 142 12.99 -9.94 -1.60
CA LYS A 142 14.35 -9.79 -1.07
C LYS A 142 14.48 -10.24 0.39
N HIS A 143 13.40 -10.19 1.14
CA HIS A 143 13.37 -10.43 2.60
C HIS A 143 12.26 -11.41 3.01
N PRO A 144 12.17 -12.62 2.37
CA PRO A 144 11.04 -13.53 2.59
C PRO A 144 10.95 -14.04 4.04
N HIS A 145 12.06 -14.06 4.78
CA HIS A 145 12.09 -14.53 6.18
C HIS A 145 11.74 -13.45 7.20
N LYS A 146 11.53 -12.19 6.76
CA LYS A 146 11.16 -11.08 7.65
C LYS A 146 9.66 -10.85 7.71
N ILE A 147 8.89 -11.56 6.91
CA ILE A 147 7.44 -11.38 6.82
C ILE A 147 6.72 -12.71 6.99
N LYS A 148 5.66 -12.70 7.78
CA LYS A 148 4.78 -13.84 8.01
C LYS A 148 3.76 -14.02 6.89
N GLY A 149 3.39 -12.94 6.21
CA GLY A 149 2.43 -12.98 5.11
C GLY A 149 2.31 -11.63 4.39
N MET A 150 1.54 -11.65 3.31
CA MET A 150 1.39 -10.48 2.44
C MET A 150 -0.08 -10.18 2.12
N ILE A 151 -0.44 -8.89 1.98
CA ILE A 151 -1.79 -8.46 1.64
C ILE A 151 -1.75 -7.47 0.47
N PHE A 152 -2.48 -7.80 -0.59
CA PHE A 152 -2.74 -6.87 -1.71
C PHE A 152 -4.13 -6.25 -1.61
N LEU A 153 -4.18 -4.95 -1.78
CA LEU A 153 -5.40 -4.19 -2.03
C LEU A 153 -5.33 -3.62 -3.45
N GLY A 154 -6.07 -4.21 -4.39
CA GLY A 154 -6.03 -3.79 -5.80
C GLY A 154 -4.60 -3.79 -6.37
N SER A 155 -3.86 -4.86 -6.16
CA SER A 155 -2.49 -5.03 -6.65
C SER A 155 -2.22 -6.46 -7.11
N TYR A 156 -1.08 -6.69 -7.73
CA TYR A 156 -0.65 -8.00 -8.20
C TYR A 156 0.88 -8.08 -8.26
N THR A 157 1.41 -9.30 -8.21
CA THR A 157 2.82 -9.61 -8.44
C THR A 157 3.12 -9.58 -9.92
N THR A 158 4.34 -9.25 -10.27
CA THR A 158 4.83 -9.30 -11.67
C THR A 158 6.01 -10.27 -11.76
N GLU A 159 6.43 -10.60 -12.98
CA GLU A 159 7.63 -11.42 -13.19
C GLU A 159 8.86 -10.86 -12.45
N GLY A 160 9.05 -9.54 -12.46
CA GLY A 160 10.15 -8.86 -11.77
C GLY A 160 10.11 -8.90 -10.24
N SER A 161 8.98 -9.34 -9.67
CA SER A 161 8.82 -9.57 -8.22
C SER A 161 8.14 -10.91 -7.94
N ASN A 162 8.54 -11.95 -8.66
CA ASN A 162 7.97 -13.28 -8.62
C ASN A 162 8.09 -13.92 -7.23
N LEU A 163 6.95 -14.16 -6.58
CA LEU A 163 6.81 -14.75 -5.25
C LEU A 163 6.34 -16.21 -5.27
N SER A 164 6.31 -16.87 -6.44
CA SER A 164 5.80 -18.25 -6.56
C SER A 164 6.55 -19.28 -5.71
N LYS A 165 7.78 -18.97 -5.31
CA LYS A 165 8.60 -19.78 -4.43
C LYS A 165 8.60 -19.32 -2.96
N ALA A 166 7.82 -18.30 -2.64
CA ALA A 166 7.71 -17.83 -1.26
C ALA A 166 6.88 -18.81 -0.41
N HIS A 167 7.28 -18.98 0.85
CA HIS A 167 6.63 -19.89 1.78
C HIS A 167 5.63 -19.19 2.74
N PHE A 168 5.37 -17.92 2.53
CA PHE A 168 4.38 -17.18 3.28
C PHE A 168 3.06 -17.08 2.51
N PRO A 169 1.90 -17.01 3.20
CA PRO A 169 0.59 -16.86 2.59
C PRO A 169 0.38 -15.44 2.03
N LEU A 170 -0.51 -15.31 1.04
CA LEU A 170 -0.90 -14.05 0.43
C LEU A 170 -2.42 -13.91 0.37
N LEU A 171 -2.93 -12.75 0.82
CA LEU A 171 -4.31 -12.32 0.61
C LEU A 171 -4.37 -11.29 -0.51
N SER A 172 -5.12 -11.56 -1.58
CA SER A 172 -5.34 -10.65 -2.69
C SER A 172 -6.79 -10.18 -2.74
N ILE A 173 -7.05 -8.95 -2.30
CA ILE A 173 -8.37 -8.30 -2.35
C ILE A 173 -8.40 -7.35 -3.55
N TYR A 174 -9.39 -7.49 -4.44
CA TYR A 174 -9.54 -6.65 -5.62
C TYR A 174 -10.99 -6.31 -5.92
N GLY A 175 -11.21 -5.18 -6.59
CA GLY A 175 -12.55 -4.71 -6.95
C GLY A 175 -13.02 -5.25 -8.30
N GLU A 176 -14.29 -5.69 -8.40
CA GLU A 176 -14.91 -6.10 -9.67
C GLU A 176 -14.82 -4.99 -10.74
N ARG A 177 -14.88 -3.74 -10.32
CA ARG A 177 -14.86 -2.56 -11.16
C ARG A 177 -13.52 -1.82 -11.16
N ASP A 178 -12.46 -2.47 -10.69
CA ASP A 178 -11.12 -1.89 -10.75
C ASP A 178 -10.69 -1.68 -12.21
N GLY A 179 -10.50 -0.42 -12.60
CA GLY A 179 -10.08 -0.04 -13.94
C GLY A 179 -8.56 -0.01 -14.11
N LEU A 180 -7.82 0.03 -13.01
CA LEU A 180 -6.36 0.12 -12.97
C LEU A 180 -5.71 -1.25 -12.77
N THR A 181 -6.14 -1.98 -11.75
CA THR A 181 -5.75 -3.37 -11.46
C THR A 181 -6.91 -4.29 -11.83
N THR A 182 -7.10 -4.48 -13.12
CA THR A 182 -8.24 -5.25 -13.64
C THR A 182 -8.16 -6.72 -13.25
N LYS A 183 -9.31 -7.40 -13.19
CA LYS A 183 -9.38 -8.85 -12.97
C LYS A 183 -8.53 -9.64 -13.97
N ALA A 184 -8.42 -9.16 -15.21
CA ALA A 184 -7.54 -9.77 -16.21
C ALA A 184 -6.06 -9.71 -15.80
N LYS A 185 -5.60 -8.56 -15.28
CA LYS A 185 -4.24 -8.43 -14.74
C LYS A 185 -4.02 -9.33 -13.53
N ILE A 186 -4.98 -9.40 -12.59
CA ILE A 186 -4.91 -10.31 -11.45
C ILE A 186 -4.76 -11.75 -11.94
N ASN A 187 -5.65 -12.20 -12.83
CA ASN A 187 -5.65 -13.59 -13.32
C ASN A 187 -4.39 -13.93 -14.12
N GLY A 188 -3.92 -13.01 -14.96
CA GLY A 188 -2.71 -13.20 -15.77
C GLY A 188 -1.41 -13.27 -14.98
N ASN A 189 -1.42 -12.81 -13.72
CA ASN A 189 -0.23 -12.80 -12.87
C ASN A 189 -0.31 -13.78 -11.67
N LYS A 190 -1.33 -14.63 -11.59
CA LYS A 190 -1.49 -15.60 -10.51
C LYS A 190 -0.32 -16.57 -10.36
N SER A 191 0.33 -16.94 -11.45
CA SER A 191 1.49 -17.82 -11.45
C SER A 191 2.71 -17.26 -10.73
N PHE A 192 2.76 -15.95 -10.52
CA PHE A 192 3.83 -15.28 -9.78
C PHE A 192 3.54 -15.15 -8.28
N ASN A 193 2.37 -15.54 -7.81
CA ASN A 193 2.01 -15.50 -6.39
C ASN A 193 2.42 -16.80 -5.68
N PRO A 194 2.57 -16.78 -4.34
CA PRO A 194 2.73 -17.99 -3.54
C PRO A 194 1.59 -18.99 -3.78
N ALA A 195 1.87 -20.28 -3.60
CA ALA A 195 0.85 -21.34 -3.75
C ALA A 195 -0.32 -21.13 -2.77
N ASP A 196 -0.02 -20.70 -1.55
CA ASP A 196 -1.03 -20.33 -0.54
C ASP A 196 -1.47 -18.85 -0.76
N THR A 197 -2.30 -18.66 -1.79
CA THR A 197 -2.89 -17.34 -2.08
C THR A 197 -4.40 -17.39 -2.02
N THR A 198 -4.98 -16.62 -1.11
CA THR A 198 -6.42 -16.39 -1.01
C THR A 198 -6.82 -15.18 -1.87
N TYR A 199 -7.82 -15.35 -2.73
CA TYR A 199 -8.36 -14.28 -3.59
C TYR A 199 -9.76 -13.90 -3.17
N TYR A 200 -10.00 -12.58 -2.97
CA TYR A 200 -11.30 -12.04 -2.64
C TYR A 200 -11.71 -10.91 -3.59
N GLU A 201 -12.82 -11.08 -4.31
CA GLU A 201 -13.37 -10.08 -5.21
C GLU A 201 -14.49 -9.27 -4.53
N ILE A 202 -14.29 -7.97 -4.39
CA ILE A 202 -15.32 -7.06 -3.88
C ILE A 202 -16.27 -6.69 -5.01
N LYS A 203 -17.50 -7.22 -4.98
CA LYS A 203 -18.54 -6.92 -5.95
C LYS A 203 -18.93 -5.45 -5.94
N GLY A 204 -18.88 -4.81 -7.11
CA GLY A 204 -19.14 -3.38 -7.29
C GLY A 204 -18.03 -2.45 -6.80
N GLY A 205 -16.95 -3.00 -6.21
CA GLY A 205 -15.79 -2.23 -5.73
C GLY A 205 -14.85 -1.81 -6.85
N ASN A 206 -14.03 -0.79 -6.60
CA ASN A 206 -13.02 -0.29 -7.54
C ASN A 206 -11.66 -0.07 -6.87
N ASN A 207 -10.65 0.42 -7.62
CA ASN A 207 -9.31 0.67 -7.10
C ASN A 207 -9.28 1.81 -6.08
N ALA A 208 -9.83 2.96 -6.42
CA ALA A 208 -9.76 4.16 -5.60
C ALA A 208 -10.37 3.99 -4.20
N GLN A 209 -11.36 3.12 -4.04
CA GLN A 209 -12.03 2.86 -2.76
C GLN A 209 -11.27 1.92 -1.82
N PHE A 210 -10.05 1.48 -2.14
CA PHE A 210 -9.13 0.88 -1.16
C PHE A 210 -8.54 1.91 -0.20
N GLY A 211 -8.66 3.20 -0.51
CA GLY A 211 -8.50 4.32 0.41
C GLY A 211 -9.74 5.23 0.41
N MET A 212 -9.74 6.26 1.24
CA MET A 212 -10.81 7.26 1.30
C MET A 212 -10.32 8.61 0.75
N TYR A 213 -9.97 8.65 -0.56
CA TYR A 213 -9.39 9.83 -1.22
C TYR A 213 -10.15 10.31 -2.46
N GLY A 214 -11.30 9.71 -2.74
CA GLY A 214 -12.13 10.09 -3.88
C GLY A 214 -11.76 9.37 -5.19
N PRO A 215 -12.31 9.81 -6.33
CA PRO A 215 -12.11 9.17 -7.62
C PRO A 215 -10.69 9.35 -8.16
N GLN A 216 -10.23 8.38 -8.94
CA GLN A 216 -8.92 8.38 -9.58
C GLN A 216 -9.08 8.21 -11.10
N ALA A 217 -8.30 8.96 -11.86
CA ALA A 217 -8.29 8.86 -13.33
C ALA A 217 -7.90 7.44 -13.79
N GLY A 218 -8.61 6.91 -14.77
CA GLY A 218 -8.43 5.55 -15.28
C GLY A 218 -9.14 4.47 -14.51
N ASP A 219 -9.63 4.75 -13.30
CA ASP A 219 -10.46 3.80 -12.54
C ASP A 219 -11.94 3.88 -12.97
N LYS A 220 -12.69 2.79 -12.78
CA LYS A 220 -14.13 2.75 -13.06
C LYS A 220 -14.92 3.21 -11.83
N LYS A 221 -16.07 3.83 -12.05
CA LYS A 221 -16.98 4.21 -10.97
C LYS A 221 -17.46 2.96 -10.22
N ALA A 222 -17.28 2.94 -8.89
CA ALA A 222 -17.81 1.88 -8.05
C ALA A 222 -19.35 1.86 -8.04
N ARG A 223 -19.94 0.68 -7.76
CA ARG A 223 -21.38 0.49 -7.57
C ARG A 223 -21.79 0.40 -6.10
N ILE A 224 -20.82 0.43 -5.21
CA ILE A 224 -21.00 0.45 -3.76
C ILE A 224 -20.36 1.70 -3.16
N SER A 225 -20.77 2.10 -1.96
CA SER A 225 -20.16 3.23 -1.28
C SER A 225 -18.73 2.89 -0.85
N ASN A 226 -17.89 3.93 -0.68
CA ASN A 226 -16.53 3.77 -0.18
C ASN A 226 -16.52 3.04 1.17
N LYS A 227 -17.36 3.49 2.12
CA LYS A 227 -17.46 2.83 3.43
C LYS A 227 -17.81 1.35 3.31
N LYS A 228 -18.74 0.96 2.43
CA LYS A 228 -19.11 -0.44 2.23
C LYS A 228 -17.94 -1.27 1.69
N GLN A 229 -17.11 -0.71 0.79
CA GLN A 229 -15.90 -1.38 0.33
C GLN A 229 -14.88 -1.52 1.45
N GLN A 230 -14.65 -0.46 2.21
CA GLN A 230 -13.73 -0.46 3.35
C GLN A 230 -14.14 -1.48 4.42
N ASP A 231 -15.44 -1.58 4.74
CA ASP A 231 -15.94 -2.57 5.69
C ASP A 231 -15.68 -4.01 5.25
N GLN A 232 -15.78 -4.29 3.93
CA GLN A 232 -15.41 -5.60 3.38
C GLN A 232 -13.90 -5.84 3.46
N VAL A 233 -13.08 -4.84 3.14
CA VAL A 233 -11.62 -4.92 3.29
C VAL A 233 -11.23 -5.26 4.72
N ILE A 234 -11.80 -4.56 5.71
CA ILE A 234 -11.56 -4.80 7.13
C ILE A 234 -11.92 -6.24 7.51
N LYS A 235 -13.12 -6.67 7.14
CA LYS A 235 -13.61 -8.03 7.42
C LYS A 235 -12.66 -9.10 6.89
N GLU A 236 -12.27 -8.99 5.63
CA GLU A 236 -11.42 -10.00 4.98
C GLU A 236 -9.99 -9.98 5.49
N ILE A 237 -9.41 -8.80 5.78
CA ILE A 237 -8.10 -8.69 6.42
C ILE A 237 -8.12 -9.38 7.79
N LEU A 238 -9.08 -9.04 8.65
CA LEU A 238 -9.15 -9.61 10.00
C LEU A 238 -9.42 -11.10 9.99
N PHE A 239 -10.31 -11.57 9.12
CA PHE A 239 -10.57 -13.00 8.96
C PHE A 239 -9.31 -13.76 8.56
N TRP A 240 -8.56 -13.24 7.57
CA TRP A 240 -7.34 -13.87 7.09
C TRP A 240 -6.22 -13.81 8.14
N LEU A 241 -5.94 -12.67 8.77
CA LEU A 241 -4.93 -12.53 9.81
C LEU A 241 -5.20 -13.46 11.00
N ASN A 242 -6.46 -13.61 11.42
CA ASN A 242 -6.83 -14.51 12.51
C ASN A 242 -6.60 -15.99 12.14
N LYS A 243 -6.85 -16.37 10.88
CA LYS A 243 -6.57 -17.70 10.37
C LYS A 243 -5.07 -18.00 10.41
N GLU A 244 -4.25 -17.08 9.89
CA GLU A 244 -2.79 -17.26 9.84
C GLU A 244 -2.12 -17.24 11.22
N ASN A 245 -2.77 -16.70 12.25
CA ASN A 245 -2.28 -16.69 13.62
C ASN A 245 -2.70 -17.92 14.44
N GLN A 246 -3.50 -18.82 13.87
CA GLN A 246 -3.87 -20.10 14.50
C GLN A 246 -2.94 -21.26 14.10
N HIS A 247 -2.06 -21.01 13.14
CA HIS A 247 -1.05 -21.95 12.62
C HIS A 247 0.36 -21.51 13.01
#